data_82624927246ab7f4ab6b9bde6bc17a05
#
_entry.id   82624927246ab7f4ab6b9bde6bc17a05
#
_cell.length_a   1.000
_cell.length_b   1.000
_cell.length_c   1.000
_cell.angle_alpha   90.00
_cell.angle_beta   90.00
_cell.angle_gamma   90.00
#
_symmetry.space_group_name_H-M   'P 1'
#
loop_
_entity.id
_entity.type
_entity.pdbx_description
1 polymer ?
#
loop_
_entity_poly.entity_id
_entity_poly.type
_entity_poly.pdbx_seq_one_letter_code
_entity_poly.pdbx_strand_id
1 'polypeptide(L)'
;MLTILFWGLGVIGLLLLIIIITVLGVNFRVQQLKDEKYSSVEKFSFISWVVSWAIPLVFNVRVEVDGLEKLDEVEHGVIYENHQSNIDIVAMLKAIKRPHGYVAKKELDHIFLLSDSMRLIQCQFMDRNDVRQSVKVISNAAKTVKEGHLMVIFPEGTRMVDAKMGSFKAGSFKLAQKAKADIIPVTIFNSYEVAKRWPRKTVVKMKIHDAIPYEAYSELSTNDICEQVETIIKKAL
;
A
#
# COMPACT_ATOMS: atom_id res chain seq x y z
N MET A 1 24.28 41.48 -6.07
CA MET A 1 22.95 41.05 -5.58
C MET A 1 22.06 40.55 -6.72
N LEU A 2 21.86 41.30 -7.81
CA LEU A 2 21.07 40.85 -8.98
C LEU A 2 21.60 39.55 -9.62
N THR A 3 22.89 39.41 -9.80
CA THR A 3 23.51 38.20 -10.39
C THR A 3 23.21 36.92 -9.59
N ILE A 4 23.27 36.97 -8.26
CA ILE A 4 22.95 35.85 -7.39
C ILE A 4 21.46 35.47 -7.53
N LEU A 5 20.58 36.46 -7.66
CA LEU A 5 19.15 36.25 -7.88
C LEU A 5 18.90 35.55 -9.24
N PHE A 6 19.55 35.98 -10.32
CA PHE A 6 19.41 35.33 -11.63
C PHE A 6 19.92 33.90 -11.63
N TRP A 7 21.07 33.62 -10.99
CA TRP A 7 21.54 32.24 -10.84
C TRP A 7 20.59 31.37 -10.02
N GLY A 8 20.03 31.92 -8.92
CA GLY A 8 19.04 31.24 -8.12
C GLY A 8 17.78 30.87 -8.91
N LEU A 9 17.24 31.83 -9.69
CA LEU A 9 16.07 31.56 -10.55
C LEU A 9 16.39 30.55 -11.66
N GLY A 10 17.59 30.60 -12.23
CA GLY A 10 18.03 29.61 -13.21
C GLY A 10 18.11 28.19 -12.66
N VAL A 11 18.63 28.02 -11.44
CA VAL A 11 18.68 26.72 -10.75
C VAL A 11 17.27 26.19 -10.44
N ILE A 12 16.38 27.06 -9.94
CA ILE A 12 14.98 26.67 -9.67
C ILE A 12 14.28 26.26 -10.97
N GLY A 13 14.45 27.03 -12.05
CA GLY A 13 13.89 26.71 -13.36
C GLY A 13 14.37 25.35 -13.90
N LEU A 14 15.67 25.06 -13.76
CA LEU A 14 16.26 23.78 -14.14
C LEU A 14 15.69 22.63 -13.31
N LEU A 15 15.56 22.78 -12.00
CA LEU A 15 14.98 21.77 -11.12
C LEU A 15 13.52 21.49 -11.48
N LEU A 16 12.73 22.52 -11.74
CA LEU A 16 11.34 22.37 -12.19
C LEU A 16 11.25 21.64 -13.53
N LEU A 17 12.14 21.96 -14.47
CA LEU A 17 12.19 21.28 -15.77
C LEU A 17 12.52 19.79 -15.60
N ILE A 18 13.48 19.45 -14.75
CA ILE A 18 13.84 18.06 -14.44
C ILE A 18 12.64 17.31 -13.84
N ILE A 19 11.93 17.92 -12.90
CA ILE A 19 10.72 17.34 -12.30
C ILE A 19 9.66 17.08 -13.37
N ILE A 20 9.39 18.07 -14.24
CA ILE A 20 8.39 17.94 -15.31
C ILE A 20 8.78 16.79 -16.26
N ILE A 21 10.03 16.74 -16.73
CA ILE A 21 10.52 15.68 -17.62
C ILE A 21 10.38 14.31 -16.94
N THR A 22 10.72 14.21 -15.65
CA THR A 22 10.60 12.97 -14.88
C THR A 22 9.14 12.51 -14.79
N VAL A 23 8.22 13.42 -14.45
CA VAL A 23 6.78 13.11 -14.36
C VAL A 23 6.22 12.68 -15.71
N LEU A 24 6.59 13.36 -16.80
CA LEU A 24 6.18 12.99 -18.16
C LEU A 24 6.75 11.63 -18.56
N GLY A 25 8.01 11.34 -18.25
CA GLY A 25 8.65 10.05 -18.51
C GLY A 25 7.98 8.90 -17.75
N VAL A 26 7.69 9.12 -16.46
CA VAL A 26 6.93 8.14 -15.64
C VAL A 26 5.53 7.93 -16.22
N ASN A 27 4.81 9.01 -16.57
CA ASN A 27 3.49 8.90 -17.18
C ASN A 27 3.54 8.14 -18.51
N PHE A 28 4.48 8.46 -19.38
CA PHE A 28 4.67 7.76 -20.65
C PHE A 28 4.86 6.25 -20.42
N ARG A 29 5.72 5.87 -19.48
CA ARG A 29 5.94 4.46 -19.15
C ARG A 29 4.72 3.79 -18.54
N VAL A 30 3.97 4.49 -17.68
CA VAL A 30 2.69 4.01 -17.13
C VAL A 30 1.69 3.71 -18.24
N GLN A 31 1.55 4.62 -19.24
CA GLN A 31 0.66 4.38 -20.37
C GLN A 31 1.10 3.16 -21.22
N GLN A 32 2.40 2.98 -21.46
CA GLN A 32 2.92 1.79 -22.13
C GLN A 32 2.58 0.50 -21.37
N LEU A 33 2.74 0.51 -20.05
CA LEU A 33 2.50 -0.65 -19.20
C LEU A 33 1.03 -1.07 -19.10
N LYS A 34 0.09 -0.27 -19.62
CA LYS A 34 -1.32 -0.70 -19.76
C LYS A 34 -1.52 -1.80 -20.79
N ASP A 35 -0.59 -1.98 -21.71
CA ASP A 35 -0.63 -3.04 -22.72
C ASP A 35 -0.58 -4.42 -22.03
N GLU A 36 -1.39 -5.36 -22.51
CA GLU A 36 -1.53 -6.72 -21.97
C GLU A 36 -0.26 -7.58 -22.13
N LYS A 37 0.64 -7.20 -23.06
CA LYS A 37 1.92 -7.89 -23.24
C LYS A 37 2.83 -7.82 -22.01
N TYR A 38 2.66 -6.82 -21.13
CA TYR A 38 3.42 -6.70 -19.90
C TYR A 38 2.79 -7.50 -18.77
N SER A 39 3.58 -8.32 -18.10
CA SER A 39 3.17 -9.11 -16.96
C SER A 39 2.83 -8.22 -15.74
N SER A 40 2.06 -8.77 -14.80
CA SER A 40 1.78 -8.11 -13.51
C SER A 40 3.05 -7.82 -12.71
N VAL A 41 4.06 -8.69 -12.82
CA VAL A 41 5.37 -8.50 -12.18
C VAL A 41 6.10 -7.28 -12.74
N GLU A 42 6.12 -7.10 -14.07
CA GLU A 42 6.76 -5.94 -14.71
C GLU A 42 6.05 -4.63 -14.31
N LYS A 43 4.71 -4.63 -14.36
CA LYS A 43 3.87 -3.49 -13.95
C LYS A 43 4.14 -3.10 -12.50
N PHE A 44 4.09 -4.09 -11.61
CA PHE A 44 4.36 -3.88 -10.18
C PHE A 44 5.79 -3.41 -9.92
N SER A 45 6.78 -4.06 -10.53
CA SER A 45 8.20 -3.73 -10.34
C SER A 45 8.51 -2.28 -10.72
N PHE A 46 7.92 -1.78 -11.83
CA PHE A 46 8.09 -0.40 -12.21
C PHE A 46 7.51 0.57 -11.18
N ILE A 47 6.26 0.36 -10.75
CA ILE A 47 5.61 1.23 -9.75
C ILE A 47 6.34 1.17 -8.42
N SER A 48 6.69 -0.04 -7.95
CA SER A 48 7.47 -0.25 -6.73
C SER A 48 8.83 0.48 -6.80
N TRP A 49 9.50 0.42 -7.95
CA TRP A 49 10.76 1.12 -8.16
C TRP A 49 10.58 2.64 -8.05
N VAL A 50 9.64 3.23 -8.80
CA VAL A 50 9.37 4.68 -8.77
C VAL A 50 9.08 5.16 -7.35
N VAL A 51 8.16 4.48 -6.65
CA VAL A 51 7.74 4.86 -5.29
C VAL A 51 8.88 4.67 -4.29
N SER A 52 9.63 3.56 -4.40
CA SER A 52 10.74 3.23 -3.49
C SER A 52 11.91 4.21 -3.57
N TRP A 53 12.09 4.88 -4.71
CA TRP A 53 13.14 5.88 -4.90
C TRP A 53 12.65 7.30 -4.62
N ALA A 54 11.53 7.71 -5.23
CA ALA A 54 11.06 9.09 -5.16
C ALA A 54 10.70 9.52 -3.73
N ILE A 55 9.94 8.70 -3.02
CA ILE A 55 9.39 9.10 -1.72
C ILE A 55 10.46 9.09 -0.61
N PRO A 56 11.31 8.06 -0.44
CA PRO A 56 12.38 8.12 0.57
C PRO A 56 13.38 9.22 0.34
N LEU A 57 13.65 9.58 -0.93
CA LEU A 57 14.54 10.72 -1.25
C LEU A 57 13.96 12.04 -0.73
N VAL A 58 12.65 12.25 -0.89
CA VAL A 58 11.96 13.46 -0.44
C VAL A 58 11.78 13.46 1.09
N PHE A 59 11.36 12.35 1.68
CA PHE A 59 10.98 12.28 3.09
C PHE A 59 12.05 11.73 4.04
N ASN A 60 13.23 11.36 3.53
CA ASN A 60 14.33 10.79 4.32
C ASN A 60 13.87 9.60 5.21
N VAL A 61 13.23 8.60 4.56
CA VAL A 61 12.67 7.42 5.23
C VAL A 61 13.53 6.18 5.03
N ARG A 62 13.83 5.47 6.11
CA ARG A 62 14.38 4.11 6.09
C ARG A 62 13.28 3.14 6.51
N VAL A 63 13.12 2.05 5.78
CA VAL A 63 12.19 0.96 6.12
C VAL A 63 12.99 -0.22 6.64
N GLU A 64 12.59 -0.75 7.79
CA GLU A 64 13.12 -1.97 8.41
C GLU A 64 11.97 -2.98 8.51
N VAL A 65 12.21 -4.21 8.09
CA VAL A 65 11.17 -5.26 8.03
C VAL A 65 11.65 -6.48 8.80
N ASP A 66 10.75 -7.02 9.60
CA ASP A 66 10.91 -8.28 10.34
C ASP A 66 9.86 -9.28 9.83
N GLY A 67 10.26 -10.53 9.58
CA GLY A 67 9.37 -11.61 9.15
C GLY A 67 9.03 -11.62 7.66
N LEU A 68 9.87 -11.00 6.80
CA LEU A 68 9.61 -10.95 5.35
C LEU A 68 9.56 -12.36 4.73
N GLU A 69 10.37 -13.29 5.23
CA GLU A 69 10.47 -14.69 4.80
C GLU A 69 9.13 -15.45 4.96
N LYS A 70 8.27 -15.03 5.87
CA LYS A 70 6.95 -15.66 6.10
C LYS A 70 6.00 -15.53 4.91
N LEU A 71 6.28 -14.60 4.00
CA LEU A 71 5.49 -14.45 2.78
C LEU A 71 5.82 -15.51 1.73
N ASP A 72 6.96 -16.18 1.84
CA ASP A 72 7.40 -17.20 0.87
C ASP A 72 6.53 -18.47 0.96
N GLU A 73 5.93 -18.73 2.13
CA GLU A 73 5.06 -19.89 2.38
C GLU A 73 3.60 -19.63 1.96
N VAL A 74 3.23 -18.38 1.66
CA VAL A 74 1.87 -18.00 1.33
C VAL A 74 1.66 -18.01 -0.18
N GLU A 75 0.78 -18.85 -0.69
CA GLU A 75 0.42 -18.88 -2.11
C GLU A 75 -0.58 -17.76 -2.45
N HIS A 76 -1.68 -17.69 -1.70
CA HIS A 76 -2.74 -16.69 -1.85
C HIS A 76 -2.98 -15.98 -0.53
N GLY A 77 -2.78 -14.67 -0.47
CA GLY A 77 -2.84 -13.95 0.81
C GLY A 77 -3.50 -12.59 0.73
N VAL A 78 -4.16 -12.23 1.85
CA VAL A 78 -4.64 -10.88 2.12
C VAL A 78 -3.91 -10.31 3.32
N ILE A 79 -3.22 -9.20 3.10
CA ILE A 79 -2.48 -8.48 4.14
C ILE A 79 -3.43 -7.54 4.86
N TYR A 80 -3.50 -7.66 6.17
CA TYR A 80 -4.23 -6.75 7.07
C TYR A 80 -3.22 -5.97 7.90
N GLU A 81 -3.20 -4.65 7.73
CA GLU A 81 -2.22 -3.76 8.34
C GLU A 81 -2.91 -2.61 9.07
N ASN A 82 -2.40 -2.19 10.24
CA ASN A 82 -2.82 -0.94 10.86
C ASN A 82 -2.37 0.25 10.01
N HIS A 83 -3.15 1.34 10.01
CA HIS A 83 -2.94 2.44 9.07
C HIS A 83 -2.60 3.75 9.78
N GLN A 84 -1.35 4.19 9.68
CA GLN A 84 -0.86 5.40 10.32
C GLN A 84 -0.70 6.57 9.35
N SER A 85 -0.25 6.32 8.13
CA SER A 85 0.00 7.38 7.15
C SER A 85 0.02 6.86 5.70
N ASN A 86 0.17 7.75 4.71
CA ASN A 86 0.40 7.33 3.32
C ASN A 86 1.79 6.67 3.13
N ILE A 87 2.69 6.84 4.09
CA ILE A 87 4.03 6.20 4.06
C ILE A 87 3.93 4.69 4.28
N ASP A 88 2.83 4.18 4.84
CA ASP A 88 2.58 2.74 4.97
C ASP A 88 2.63 2.05 3.60
N ILE A 89 1.96 2.64 2.61
CA ILE A 89 1.95 2.14 1.22
C ILE A 89 3.37 2.14 0.63
N VAL A 90 4.14 3.20 0.90
CA VAL A 90 5.53 3.32 0.45
C VAL A 90 6.41 2.25 1.10
N ALA A 91 6.23 2.03 2.40
CA ALA A 91 6.96 1.01 3.15
C ALA A 91 6.67 -0.39 2.60
N MET A 92 5.40 -0.71 2.35
CA MET A 92 4.97 -1.98 1.75
C MET A 92 5.57 -2.19 0.35
N LEU A 93 5.42 -1.21 -0.57
CA LEU A 93 5.97 -1.29 -1.93
C LEU A 93 7.50 -1.43 -1.93
N LYS A 94 8.17 -0.82 -0.95
CA LYS A 94 9.63 -0.93 -0.80
C LYS A 94 10.05 -2.28 -0.25
N ALA A 95 9.30 -2.81 0.71
CA ALA A 95 9.63 -4.03 1.44
C ALA A 95 9.26 -5.29 0.66
N ILE A 96 8.02 -5.39 0.22
CA ILE A 96 7.46 -6.59 -0.40
C ILE A 96 7.61 -6.49 -1.91
N LYS A 97 8.40 -7.41 -2.49
CA LYS A 97 8.67 -7.44 -3.94
C LYS A 97 7.68 -8.30 -4.73
N ARG A 98 6.87 -9.08 -4.05
CA ARG A 98 5.76 -9.80 -4.67
C ARG A 98 4.66 -8.84 -5.09
N PRO A 99 4.06 -8.99 -6.29
CA PRO A 99 2.97 -8.14 -6.75
C PRO A 99 1.81 -8.10 -5.76
N HIS A 100 1.43 -6.87 -5.37
CA HIS A 100 0.30 -6.66 -4.48
C HIS A 100 -0.44 -5.36 -4.83
N GLY A 101 -1.75 -5.39 -4.63
CA GLY A 101 -2.63 -4.24 -4.78
C GLY A 101 -3.22 -3.79 -3.45
N TYR A 102 -4.05 -2.75 -3.50
CA TYR A 102 -4.67 -2.17 -2.31
C TYR A 102 -6.16 -1.97 -2.51
N VAL A 103 -6.93 -2.14 -1.43
CA VAL A 103 -8.30 -1.61 -1.38
C VAL A 103 -8.21 -0.15 -0.97
N ALA A 104 -8.43 0.72 -1.93
CA ALA A 104 -8.19 2.16 -1.81
C ALA A 104 -9.49 2.97 -1.84
N LYS A 105 -9.42 4.23 -1.41
CA LYS A 105 -10.56 5.15 -1.42
C LYS A 105 -10.87 5.59 -2.87
N LYS A 106 -12.16 5.65 -3.26
CA LYS A 106 -12.60 5.98 -4.62
C LYS A 106 -12.09 7.32 -5.15
N GLU A 107 -11.90 8.29 -4.27
CA GLU A 107 -11.44 9.64 -4.66
C GLU A 107 -10.04 9.63 -5.26
N LEU A 108 -9.24 8.61 -4.98
CA LEU A 108 -7.91 8.44 -5.58
C LEU A 108 -8.00 8.03 -7.07
N ASP A 109 -9.15 7.52 -7.52
CA ASP A 109 -9.39 7.08 -8.90
C ASP A 109 -9.40 8.23 -9.92
N HIS A 110 -9.46 9.46 -9.47
CA HIS A 110 -9.51 10.65 -10.34
C HIS A 110 -8.19 11.44 -10.33
N ILE A 111 -7.18 11.01 -9.57
CA ILE A 111 -5.91 11.74 -9.48
C ILE A 111 -5.02 11.33 -10.66
N PHE A 112 -4.64 12.33 -11.48
CA PHE A 112 -3.75 12.14 -12.62
C PHE A 112 -2.51 11.33 -12.24
N LEU A 113 -2.09 10.42 -13.11
CA LEU A 113 -0.98 9.50 -12.99
C LEU A 113 -1.12 8.50 -11.83
N LEU A 114 -1.64 8.93 -10.66
CA LEU A 114 -1.81 8.07 -9.49
C LEU A 114 -2.82 6.96 -9.75
N SER A 115 -4.00 7.30 -10.29
CA SER A 115 -5.06 6.33 -10.56
C SER A 115 -4.60 5.24 -11.54
N ASP A 116 -3.94 5.64 -12.62
CA ASP A 116 -3.37 4.70 -13.60
C ASP A 116 -2.29 3.81 -12.99
N SER A 117 -1.38 4.39 -12.20
CA SER A 117 -0.35 3.64 -11.48
C SER A 117 -0.95 2.62 -10.51
N MET A 118 -1.98 3.02 -9.77
CA MET A 118 -2.70 2.13 -8.85
C MET A 118 -3.42 0.99 -9.58
N ARG A 119 -4.01 1.25 -10.75
CA ARG A 119 -4.65 0.21 -11.58
C ARG A 119 -3.62 -0.81 -12.10
N LEU A 120 -2.41 -0.37 -12.47
CA LEU A 120 -1.34 -1.26 -12.91
C LEU A 120 -0.95 -2.29 -11.85
N ILE A 121 -1.03 -1.93 -10.57
CA ILE A 121 -0.75 -2.85 -9.44
C ILE A 121 -2.03 -3.45 -8.85
N GLN A 122 -3.14 -3.51 -9.62
CA GLN A 122 -4.38 -4.17 -9.25
C GLN A 122 -5.13 -3.57 -8.06
N CYS A 123 -4.95 -2.27 -7.75
CA CYS A 123 -5.74 -1.61 -6.72
C CYS A 123 -7.22 -1.59 -7.06
N GLN A 124 -8.05 -1.73 -6.05
CA GLN A 124 -9.51 -1.69 -6.13
C GLN A 124 -10.04 -0.44 -5.43
N PHE A 125 -10.79 0.41 -6.12
CA PHE A 125 -11.30 1.67 -5.59
C PHE A 125 -12.69 1.48 -4.97
N MET A 126 -12.80 1.77 -3.67
CA MET A 126 -13.99 1.53 -2.88
C MET A 126 -14.66 2.85 -2.44
N ASP A 127 -15.96 2.96 -2.70
CA ASP A 127 -16.83 3.93 -2.05
C ASP A 127 -17.30 3.34 -0.72
N ARG A 128 -16.81 3.90 0.39
CA ARG A 128 -17.14 3.41 1.73
C ARG A 128 -18.58 3.76 2.15
N ASN A 129 -19.25 4.66 1.43
CA ASN A 129 -20.63 5.06 1.67
C ASN A 129 -21.64 4.25 0.86
N ASP A 130 -21.16 3.49 -0.14
CA ASP A 130 -22.00 2.62 -0.97
C ASP A 130 -21.69 1.14 -0.67
N VAL A 131 -22.61 0.51 0.09
CA VAL A 131 -22.48 -0.90 0.49
C VAL A 131 -22.50 -1.83 -0.73
N ARG A 132 -23.32 -1.55 -1.75
CA ARG A 132 -23.42 -2.40 -2.95
C ARG A 132 -22.13 -2.36 -3.76
N GLN A 133 -21.59 -1.16 -3.96
CA GLN A 133 -20.30 -0.96 -4.63
C GLN A 133 -19.17 -1.63 -3.83
N SER A 134 -19.16 -1.50 -2.49
CA SER A 134 -18.19 -2.15 -1.62
C SER A 134 -18.18 -3.67 -1.77
N VAL A 135 -19.36 -4.32 -1.84
CA VAL A 135 -19.46 -5.78 -2.08
C VAL A 135 -18.87 -6.18 -3.43
N LYS A 136 -19.10 -5.38 -4.49
CA LYS A 136 -18.52 -5.62 -5.82
C LYS A 136 -16.99 -5.48 -5.80
N VAL A 137 -16.48 -4.46 -5.13
CA VAL A 137 -15.03 -4.21 -4.98
C VAL A 137 -14.35 -5.37 -4.25
N ILE A 138 -14.91 -5.81 -3.13
CA ILE A 138 -14.41 -6.99 -2.38
C ILE A 138 -14.41 -8.25 -3.26
N SER A 139 -15.44 -8.42 -4.10
CA SER A 139 -15.50 -9.55 -5.04
C SER A 139 -14.41 -9.49 -6.10
N ASN A 140 -14.13 -8.30 -6.64
CA ASN A 140 -13.06 -8.12 -7.63
C ASN A 140 -11.68 -8.32 -6.98
N ALA A 141 -11.46 -7.75 -5.79
CA ALA A 141 -10.24 -7.95 -5.03
C ALA A 141 -9.98 -9.44 -4.73
N ALA A 142 -11.04 -10.19 -4.39
CA ALA A 142 -10.93 -11.63 -4.14
C ALA A 142 -10.55 -12.42 -5.42
N LYS A 143 -10.98 -11.98 -6.61
CA LYS A 143 -10.51 -12.58 -7.88
C LYS A 143 -9.03 -12.33 -8.08
N THR A 144 -8.58 -11.10 -7.89
CA THR A 144 -7.15 -10.72 -7.99
C THR A 144 -6.28 -11.57 -7.06
N VAL A 145 -6.76 -11.85 -5.83
CA VAL A 145 -6.03 -12.73 -4.89
C VAL A 145 -5.96 -14.16 -5.42
N LYS A 146 -7.06 -14.71 -5.97
CA LYS A 146 -7.09 -16.05 -6.58
C LYS A 146 -6.19 -16.20 -7.81
N GLU A 147 -5.86 -15.10 -8.46
CA GLU A 147 -4.93 -15.02 -9.59
C GLU A 147 -3.45 -14.95 -9.14
N GLY A 148 -3.17 -15.09 -7.82
CA GLY A 148 -1.82 -15.16 -7.26
C GLY A 148 -1.24 -13.83 -6.79
N HIS A 149 -2.01 -12.72 -6.81
CA HIS A 149 -1.59 -11.44 -6.27
C HIS A 149 -1.91 -11.36 -4.77
N LEU A 150 -1.07 -10.66 -4.02
CA LEU A 150 -1.46 -10.25 -2.67
C LEU A 150 -2.39 -9.03 -2.74
N MET A 151 -3.27 -8.89 -1.77
CA MET A 151 -4.11 -7.70 -1.62
C MET A 151 -3.94 -7.14 -0.22
N VAL A 152 -3.67 -5.84 -0.12
CA VAL A 152 -3.54 -5.13 1.15
C VAL A 152 -4.84 -4.40 1.47
N ILE A 153 -5.29 -4.54 2.70
CA ILE A 153 -6.43 -3.80 3.23
C ILE A 153 -6.09 -3.23 4.60
N PHE A 154 -6.50 -1.99 4.83
CA PHE A 154 -6.41 -1.31 6.12
C PHE A 154 -7.77 -1.41 6.81
N PRO A 155 -7.95 -2.35 7.75
CA PRO A 155 -9.27 -2.66 8.29
C PRO A 155 -9.87 -1.54 9.16
N GLU A 156 -9.07 -0.61 9.63
CA GLU A 156 -9.54 0.61 10.31
C GLU A 156 -10.40 1.49 9.40
N GLY A 157 -10.15 1.45 8.10
CA GLY A 157 -10.85 2.26 7.11
C GLY A 157 -10.51 3.74 7.15
N THR A 158 -9.59 4.17 8.01
CA THR A 158 -9.05 5.54 8.08
C THR A 158 -7.65 5.51 8.65
N ARG A 159 -6.90 6.60 8.50
CA ARG A 159 -5.55 6.71 9.08
C ARG A 159 -5.62 7.20 10.52
N MET A 160 -4.89 6.53 11.38
CA MET A 160 -4.67 6.96 12.77
C MET A 160 -3.31 7.66 12.83
N VAL A 161 -3.32 8.99 12.78
CA VAL A 161 -2.10 9.83 12.69
C VAL A 161 -1.34 9.97 14.02
N ASP A 162 -1.37 8.91 14.82
CA ASP A 162 -0.65 8.78 16.08
C ASP A 162 -0.25 7.31 16.31
N ALA A 163 0.31 7.01 17.49
CA ALA A 163 0.71 5.65 17.85
C ALA A 163 -0.48 4.72 18.18
N LYS A 164 -1.72 5.24 18.26
CA LYS A 164 -2.89 4.45 18.60
C LYS A 164 -3.42 3.74 17.36
N MET A 165 -3.91 2.54 17.55
CA MET A 165 -4.62 1.79 16.53
C MET A 165 -6.13 2.02 16.67
N GLY A 166 -6.82 2.22 15.56
CA GLY A 166 -8.28 2.28 15.52
C GLY A 166 -8.92 0.90 15.54
N SER A 167 -10.22 0.83 15.77
CA SER A 167 -10.96 -0.43 15.73
C SER A 167 -11.04 -0.95 14.30
N PHE A 168 -10.88 -2.25 14.14
CA PHE A 168 -10.99 -2.92 12.86
C PHE A 168 -12.46 -3.14 12.45
N LYS A 169 -12.74 -3.03 11.17
CA LYS A 169 -14.07 -3.29 10.60
C LYS A 169 -14.16 -4.75 10.16
N ALA A 170 -14.98 -5.54 10.83
CA ALA A 170 -15.15 -6.95 10.53
C ALA A 170 -15.50 -7.24 9.05
N GLY A 171 -16.24 -6.34 8.40
CA GLY A 171 -16.57 -6.45 6.99
C GLY A 171 -15.37 -6.50 6.03
N SER A 172 -14.20 -6.02 6.44
CA SER A 172 -12.96 -6.09 5.63
C SER A 172 -12.47 -7.53 5.44
N PHE A 173 -12.74 -8.42 6.42
CA PHE A 173 -12.31 -9.81 6.41
C PHE A 173 -13.09 -10.69 5.43
N LYS A 174 -14.23 -10.21 4.91
CA LYS A 174 -14.94 -10.86 3.80
C LYS A 174 -14.07 -11.03 2.56
N LEU A 175 -13.03 -10.21 2.40
CA LEU A 175 -12.08 -10.35 1.29
C LEU A 175 -11.34 -11.69 1.39
N ALA A 176 -10.70 -11.97 2.51
CA ALA A 176 -9.95 -13.21 2.72
C ALA A 176 -10.85 -14.45 2.65
N GLN A 177 -12.02 -14.42 3.31
CA GLN A 177 -13.00 -15.52 3.24
C GLN A 177 -13.45 -15.79 1.80
N LYS A 178 -13.77 -14.75 1.02
CA LYS A 178 -14.24 -14.89 -0.37
C LYS A 178 -13.13 -15.35 -1.31
N ALA A 179 -11.91 -14.95 -1.04
CA ALA A 179 -10.73 -15.39 -1.78
C ALA A 179 -10.32 -16.82 -1.41
N LYS A 180 -10.71 -17.33 -0.24
CA LYS A 180 -10.17 -18.53 0.39
C LYS A 180 -8.66 -18.44 0.53
N ALA A 181 -8.18 -17.34 1.07
CA ALA A 181 -6.78 -16.95 1.08
C ALA A 181 -6.28 -16.79 2.52
N ASP A 182 -5.00 -17.01 2.74
CA ASP A 182 -4.40 -16.81 4.04
C ASP A 182 -4.48 -15.35 4.48
N ILE A 183 -4.67 -15.14 5.77
CA ILE A 183 -4.64 -13.83 6.39
C ILE A 183 -3.23 -13.54 6.89
N ILE A 184 -2.64 -12.44 6.45
CA ILE A 184 -1.29 -12.02 6.81
C ILE A 184 -1.41 -10.75 7.67
N PRO A 185 -1.34 -10.85 9.01
CA PRO A 185 -1.32 -9.66 9.85
C PRO A 185 0.02 -8.94 9.71
N VAL A 186 -0.01 -7.61 9.58
CA VAL A 186 1.18 -6.77 9.52
C VAL A 186 1.04 -5.60 10.48
N THR A 187 2.07 -5.35 11.27
CA THR A 187 2.12 -4.17 12.15
C THR A 187 3.13 -3.17 11.61
N ILE A 188 2.68 -1.92 11.39
CA ILE A 188 3.56 -0.82 11.02
C ILE A 188 3.75 0.15 12.20
N PHE A 189 4.98 0.68 12.31
CA PHE A 189 5.38 1.58 13.39
C PHE A 189 6.00 2.85 12.83
N ASN A 190 5.72 3.98 13.47
CA ASN A 190 6.37 5.27 13.26
C ASN A 190 6.17 5.92 11.89
N SER A 191 5.32 5.39 11.02
CA SER A 191 5.09 6.01 9.71
C SER A 191 4.40 7.38 9.82
N TYR A 192 3.58 7.59 10.86
CA TYR A 192 2.95 8.88 11.19
C TYR A 192 3.97 9.97 11.60
N GLU A 193 5.16 9.56 12.08
CA GLU A 193 6.23 10.46 12.49
C GLU A 193 6.95 11.10 11.30
N VAL A 194 6.90 10.50 10.11
CA VAL A 194 7.70 10.91 8.96
C VAL A 194 7.46 12.37 8.60
N ALA A 195 6.21 12.78 8.44
CA ALA A 195 5.88 14.17 8.11
C ALA A 195 6.21 15.14 9.26
N LYS A 196 6.04 14.71 10.52
CA LYS A 196 6.32 15.54 11.70
C LYS A 196 7.81 15.79 11.89
N ARG A 197 8.65 14.83 11.53
CA ARG A 197 10.10 14.88 11.76
C ARG A 197 10.90 15.41 10.56
N TRP A 198 10.27 15.54 9.41
CA TRP A 198 10.94 16.03 8.22
C TRP A 198 11.67 17.38 8.48
N PRO A 199 12.90 17.60 8.02
CA PRO A 199 13.72 16.77 7.11
C PRO A 199 14.58 15.69 7.81
N ARG A 200 14.39 15.44 9.10
CA ARG A 200 15.16 14.43 9.86
C ARG A 200 14.80 13.02 9.39
N LYS A 201 15.80 12.14 9.38
CA LYS A 201 15.60 10.74 9.06
C LYS A 201 14.62 10.07 10.02
N THR A 202 13.65 9.35 9.46
CA THR A 202 12.71 8.53 10.23
C THR A 202 12.85 7.06 9.82
N VAL A 203 12.92 6.18 10.81
CA VAL A 203 12.89 4.73 10.60
C VAL A 203 11.45 4.25 10.79
N VAL A 204 10.86 3.78 9.70
CA VAL A 204 9.57 3.10 9.69
C VAL A 204 9.85 1.61 9.84
N LYS A 205 9.26 0.97 10.85
CA LYS A 205 9.40 -0.47 11.06
C LYS A 205 8.14 -1.18 10.63
N MET A 206 8.29 -2.37 10.09
CA MET A 206 7.21 -3.26 9.69
C MET A 206 7.48 -4.64 10.25
N LYS A 207 6.47 -5.24 10.88
CA LYS A 207 6.51 -6.62 11.35
C LYS A 207 5.44 -7.43 10.65
N ILE A 208 5.87 -8.45 9.92
CA ILE A 208 5.00 -9.43 9.29
C ILE A 208 4.85 -10.59 10.28
N HIS A 209 3.61 -10.87 10.68
CA HIS A 209 3.29 -11.96 11.59
C HIS A 209 3.09 -13.26 10.83
N ASP A 210 2.98 -14.38 11.58
CA ASP A 210 2.66 -15.67 10.98
C ASP A 210 1.31 -15.60 10.29
N ALA A 211 1.24 -16.14 9.09
CA ALA A 211 0.01 -16.21 8.33
C ALA A 211 -1.00 -17.13 9.04
N ILE A 212 -2.27 -16.75 9.01
CA ILE A 212 -3.38 -17.57 9.48
C ILE A 212 -3.93 -18.26 8.22
N PRO A 213 -3.71 -19.58 8.06
CA PRO A 213 -4.17 -20.30 6.88
C PRO A 213 -5.71 -20.32 6.80
N TYR A 214 -6.23 -20.37 5.58
CA TYR A 214 -7.69 -20.33 5.35
C TYR A 214 -8.44 -21.37 6.16
N GLU A 215 -7.91 -22.58 6.29
CA GLU A 215 -8.51 -23.70 7.01
C GLU A 215 -8.72 -23.39 8.50
N ALA A 216 -7.83 -22.58 9.09
CA ALA A 216 -7.90 -22.24 10.51
C ALA A 216 -9.03 -21.26 10.85
N TYR A 217 -9.60 -20.56 9.84
CA TYR A 217 -10.63 -19.56 10.07
C TYR A 217 -11.86 -19.69 9.17
N SER A 218 -11.89 -20.70 8.28
CA SER A 218 -12.97 -20.87 7.28
C SER A 218 -14.37 -20.91 7.90
N GLU A 219 -14.51 -21.48 9.11
CA GLU A 219 -15.78 -21.62 9.83
C GLU A 219 -16.05 -20.46 10.81
N LEU A 220 -15.11 -19.54 10.97
CA LEU A 220 -15.25 -18.41 11.90
C LEU A 220 -16.11 -17.29 11.28
N SER A 221 -16.81 -16.56 12.14
CA SER A 221 -17.48 -15.33 11.72
C SER A 221 -16.45 -14.23 11.42
N THR A 222 -16.81 -13.24 10.59
CA THR A 222 -15.94 -12.10 10.32
C THR A 222 -15.61 -11.29 11.58
N ASN A 223 -16.44 -11.34 12.61
CA ASN A 223 -16.17 -10.70 13.90
C ASN A 223 -15.05 -11.41 14.66
N ASP A 224 -15.11 -12.75 14.72
CA ASP A 224 -14.08 -13.55 15.42
C ASP A 224 -12.72 -13.42 14.72
N ILE A 225 -12.70 -13.45 13.38
CA ILE A 225 -11.49 -13.24 12.60
C ILE A 225 -10.93 -11.82 12.85
N CYS A 226 -11.80 -10.82 12.87
CA CYS A 226 -11.44 -9.44 13.12
C CYS A 226 -10.76 -9.27 14.50
N GLU A 227 -11.37 -9.82 15.55
CA GLU A 227 -10.84 -9.76 16.92
C GLU A 227 -9.49 -10.48 17.04
N GLN A 228 -9.33 -11.62 16.39
CA GLN A 228 -8.08 -12.38 16.36
C GLN A 228 -6.96 -11.54 15.71
N VAL A 229 -7.18 -10.99 14.52
CA VAL A 229 -6.17 -10.22 13.78
C VAL A 229 -5.88 -8.89 14.47
N GLU A 230 -6.92 -8.20 14.96
CA GLU A 230 -6.77 -6.97 15.74
C GLU A 230 -5.90 -7.21 16.98
N THR A 231 -6.12 -8.33 17.68
CA THR A 231 -5.34 -8.70 18.87
C THR A 231 -3.87 -8.96 18.54
N ILE A 232 -3.59 -9.66 17.42
CA ILE A 232 -2.21 -9.92 16.98
C ILE A 232 -1.47 -8.61 16.73
N ILE A 233 -2.07 -7.71 15.96
CA ILE A 233 -1.45 -6.43 15.59
C ILE A 233 -1.29 -5.53 16.81
N LYS A 234 -2.32 -5.45 17.67
CA LYS A 234 -2.33 -4.62 18.87
C LYS A 234 -1.29 -5.06 19.92
N LYS A 235 -1.05 -6.36 20.06
CA LYS A 235 -0.02 -6.88 20.97
C LYS A 235 1.40 -6.56 20.52
N ALA A 236 1.60 -6.23 19.26
CA ALA A 236 2.91 -5.88 18.71
C ALA A 236 3.21 -4.38 18.80
N LEU A 237 2.17 -3.51 18.90
CA LEU A 237 2.30 -2.06 19.06
C LEU A 237 2.74 -1.68 20.47
#